data_ca6b33b01ef1899728e280e36f6e3a94
#
_entry.id   ca6b33b01ef1899728e280e36f6e3a94
#
_cell.length_a   1.000
_cell.length_b   1.000
_cell.length_c   1.000
_cell.angle_alpha   90.00
_cell.angle_beta   90.00
_cell.angle_gamma   90.00
#
_symmetry.space_group_name_H-M   'P 1'
#
loop_
_entity.id
_entity.type
_entity.pdbx_description
1 polymer ?
#
loop_
_entity_poly.entity_id
_entity_poly.type
_entity_poly.pdbx_seq_one_letter_code
_entity_poly.pdbx_strand_id
1 'polypeptide(L)'
;MSTVKYTAEPDGTSVAPRVVPVSRGRIIVNWITSTDHKTIGFMYLIASFVFFSLSGVMALVIRAELFEPGMQILQTREQYNQLFTMHGTAMLLMFATPLFAGFANVIMPLQIGAPDVAFPRLNALAFWFFLFGSLVALSGFLTPQGTASFGWTAYTPLSNVAFSPGLGGDLWVFGLALSGFGTILGSVNFVTTIVCLRAPGMTMWRMPIFTWNTLVTSILVLMAFPPLAAALFALGADRRFGAEIYNPERGGSILWQHLFWFFGHPEVYIIALPFFGIVSEIFPVFSRKSIFGYKGLVFATIAIAALSMTVWAHHMYVTGAVMLPFFAFMTMLIAVPTGVKFFNWIGTMWRGSITFETPMLWSIGFLITFLFGGLTGIILSSPPLDFHVSDTYFVVAHFHYVVFGTVVFAMFAGFYFWWPKFTGKMLNERLGKIHFWLLFLGFHTTFLIQHWLGVLGMPRRYADYLVEDNFTSMNQLSTIGAGILALSMIPFLWNVYTTWRHGKKVEVDDPWGFGGSLEWATSCPPPRHNFTSLPKIRSERPALDLHHPELMARANSDTDSPAEKLFGAADMGSEQPRNPDPRQ
;
A
#
# COMPACT_ATOMS: atom_id res chain seq x y z
N MET A 1 -14.05 -18.86 -16.64
CA MET A 1 -15.25 -18.03 -16.94
C MET A 1 -16.04 -18.71 -18.04
N SER A 2 -17.33 -18.88 -17.85
CA SER A 2 -18.26 -19.41 -18.85
C SER A 2 -19.34 -18.34 -19.09
N THR A 3 -19.66 -18.07 -20.34
CA THR A 3 -20.81 -17.20 -20.68
C THR A 3 -22.02 -18.07 -20.94
N VAL A 4 -23.15 -17.74 -20.27
CA VAL A 4 -24.44 -18.36 -20.55
C VAL A 4 -25.02 -17.65 -21.79
N LYS A 5 -25.20 -18.38 -22.88
CA LYS A 5 -25.96 -17.88 -24.06
C LYS A 5 -27.35 -18.51 -24.04
N TYR A 6 -28.35 -17.66 -24.12
CA TYR A 6 -29.73 -18.09 -24.43
C TYR A 6 -29.85 -18.09 -25.96
N THR A 7 -29.99 -19.26 -26.55
CA THR A 7 -30.43 -19.37 -27.96
C THR A 7 -31.91 -19.71 -27.93
N ALA A 8 -32.74 -18.82 -28.47
CA ALA A 8 -34.15 -19.12 -28.71
C ALA A 8 -34.21 -20.04 -29.94
N GLU A 9 -34.87 -21.17 -29.81
CA GLU A 9 -35.31 -21.97 -30.98
C GLU A 9 -36.62 -21.42 -31.55
N PRO A 10 -36.90 -21.63 -32.85
CA PRO A 10 -38.07 -21.05 -33.55
C PRO A 10 -39.42 -21.52 -33.04
N ASP A 11 -39.46 -22.53 -32.21
CA ASP A 11 -40.68 -23.22 -31.75
C ASP A 11 -41.11 -22.99 -30.28
N GLY A 12 -40.51 -22.00 -29.62
CA GLY A 12 -40.97 -21.49 -28.32
C GLY A 12 -40.74 -22.42 -27.11
N THR A 13 -39.98 -23.51 -27.25
CA THR A 13 -39.60 -24.36 -26.11
C THR A 13 -38.45 -23.73 -25.33
N SER A 14 -38.55 -23.71 -24.00
CA SER A 14 -37.51 -23.18 -23.12
C SER A 14 -36.24 -24.02 -23.21
N VAL A 15 -35.22 -23.49 -23.85
CA VAL A 15 -33.90 -24.17 -23.96
C VAL A 15 -33.13 -23.97 -22.65
N ALA A 16 -32.62 -25.07 -22.09
CA ALA A 16 -31.71 -25.01 -20.97
C ALA A 16 -30.46 -24.17 -21.30
N PRO A 17 -29.99 -23.32 -20.41
CA PRO A 17 -28.86 -22.44 -20.67
C PRO A 17 -27.60 -23.23 -21.02
N ARG A 18 -27.11 -23.09 -22.24
CA ARG A 18 -25.91 -23.76 -22.69
C ARG A 18 -24.67 -22.98 -22.23
N VAL A 19 -23.88 -23.60 -21.36
CA VAL A 19 -22.60 -23.06 -20.92
C VAL A 19 -21.59 -23.21 -22.04
N VAL A 20 -21.23 -22.12 -22.72
CA VAL A 20 -20.22 -22.14 -23.77
C VAL A 20 -18.86 -21.79 -23.16
N PRO A 21 -17.82 -22.65 -23.31
CA PRO A 21 -16.49 -22.33 -22.84
C PRO A 21 -15.93 -21.12 -23.60
N VAL A 22 -15.47 -20.10 -22.86
CA VAL A 22 -14.83 -18.91 -23.46
C VAL A 22 -13.41 -19.28 -23.85
N SER A 23 -13.02 -18.99 -25.10
CA SER A 23 -11.64 -19.21 -25.57
C SER A 23 -10.63 -18.39 -24.75
N ARG A 24 -9.40 -18.87 -24.61
CA ARG A 24 -8.32 -18.16 -23.87
C ARG A 24 -8.07 -16.77 -24.43
N GLY A 25 -8.06 -16.59 -25.76
CA GLY A 25 -7.90 -15.29 -26.40
C GLY A 25 -9.01 -14.30 -26.01
N ARG A 26 -10.25 -14.78 -25.93
CA ARG A 26 -11.38 -13.93 -25.52
C ARG A 26 -11.31 -13.53 -24.03
N ILE A 27 -10.75 -14.37 -23.18
CA ILE A 27 -10.49 -14.01 -21.78
C ILE A 27 -9.49 -12.85 -21.70
N ILE A 28 -8.37 -12.95 -22.46
CA ILE A 28 -7.35 -11.89 -22.50
C ILE A 28 -7.98 -10.58 -23.01
N VAL A 29 -8.68 -10.62 -24.14
CA VAL A 29 -9.35 -9.43 -24.70
C VAL A 29 -10.32 -8.82 -23.70
N ASN A 30 -11.13 -9.63 -23.00
CA ASN A 30 -12.07 -9.15 -22.00
C ASN A 30 -11.37 -8.45 -20.81
N TRP A 31 -10.15 -8.87 -20.44
CA TRP A 31 -9.37 -8.23 -19.40
C TRP A 31 -8.80 -6.88 -19.88
N ILE A 32 -8.13 -6.87 -21.03
CA ILE A 32 -7.47 -5.65 -21.54
C ILE A 32 -8.48 -4.55 -21.94
N THR A 33 -9.70 -4.91 -22.32
CA THR A 33 -10.75 -3.95 -22.70
C THR A 33 -11.79 -3.71 -21.62
N SER A 34 -11.58 -4.25 -20.42
CA SER A 34 -12.54 -4.12 -19.32
C SER A 34 -12.63 -2.70 -18.80
N THR A 35 -13.86 -2.30 -18.47
CA THR A 35 -14.16 -1.08 -17.71
C THR A 35 -14.73 -1.41 -16.31
N ASP A 36 -14.89 -2.68 -15.97
CA ASP A 36 -15.34 -3.13 -14.64
C ASP A 36 -14.26 -2.85 -13.60
N HIS A 37 -14.63 -2.14 -12.53
CA HIS A 37 -13.70 -1.69 -11.50
C HIS A 37 -12.95 -2.85 -10.82
N LYS A 38 -13.62 -4.02 -10.64
CA LYS A 38 -12.97 -5.19 -10.01
C LYS A 38 -11.89 -5.77 -10.92
N THR A 39 -12.17 -5.90 -12.20
CA THR A 39 -11.19 -6.39 -13.20
C THR A 39 -9.98 -5.46 -13.26
N ILE A 40 -10.21 -4.14 -13.34
CA ILE A 40 -9.13 -3.14 -13.34
C ILE A 40 -8.37 -3.19 -12.02
N GLY A 41 -9.07 -3.31 -10.88
CA GLY A 41 -8.43 -3.48 -9.57
C GLY A 41 -7.52 -4.71 -9.50
N PHE A 42 -7.97 -5.85 -10.05
CA PHE A 42 -7.10 -7.04 -10.15
C PHE A 42 -5.89 -6.82 -11.07
N MET A 43 -6.05 -6.08 -12.18
CA MET A 43 -4.91 -5.73 -13.04
C MET A 43 -3.89 -4.89 -12.26
N TYR A 44 -4.32 -3.90 -11.46
CA TYR A 44 -3.44 -3.14 -10.57
C TYR A 44 -2.76 -4.03 -9.52
N LEU A 45 -3.51 -4.90 -8.83
CA LEU A 45 -2.96 -5.80 -7.80
C LEU A 45 -1.90 -6.75 -8.38
N ILE A 46 -2.17 -7.34 -9.54
CA ILE A 46 -1.26 -8.26 -10.23
C ILE A 46 0.01 -7.51 -10.69
N ALA A 47 -0.15 -6.36 -11.37
CA ALA A 47 0.97 -5.57 -11.84
C ALA A 47 1.85 -5.09 -10.67
N SER A 48 1.24 -4.58 -9.60
CA SER A 48 1.93 -4.18 -8.38
C SER A 48 2.72 -5.33 -7.76
N PHE A 49 2.13 -6.53 -7.69
CA PHE A 49 2.82 -7.71 -7.16
C PHE A 49 3.99 -8.16 -8.03
N VAL A 50 3.88 -8.04 -9.35
CA VAL A 50 4.99 -8.31 -10.30
C VAL A 50 6.13 -7.30 -10.08
N PHE A 51 5.83 -6.00 -9.96
CA PHE A 51 6.84 -4.98 -9.69
C PHE A 51 7.45 -5.13 -8.29
N PHE A 52 6.67 -5.52 -7.28
CA PHE A 52 7.18 -5.88 -5.96
C PHE A 52 8.20 -7.01 -6.04
N SER A 53 7.89 -8.07 -6.76
CA SER A 53 8.78 -9.23 -6.91
C SER A 53 10.05 -8.87 -7.68
N LEU A 54 9.94 -8.13 -8.79
CA LEU A 54 11.08 -7.68 -9.58
C LEU A 54 12.00 -6.78 -8.77
N SER A 55 11.43 -5.81 -8.08
CA SER A 55 12.19 -4.88 -7.23
C SER A 55 12.75 -5.56 -5.98
N GLY A 56 12.08 -6.60 -5.47
CA GLY A 56 12.59 -7.47 -4.42
C GLY A 56 13.86 -8.23 -4.84
N VAL A 57 13.90 -8.73 -6.08
CA VAL A 57 15.12 -9.34 -6.64
C VAL A 57 16.26 -8.31 -6.71
N MET A 58 16.01 -7.08 -7.14
CA MET A 58 17.01 -6.01 -7.11
C MET A 58 17.56 -5.78 -5.69
N ALA A 59 16.68 -5.77 -4.68
CA ALA A 59 17.08 -5.63 -3.28
C ALA A 59 17.94 -6.81 -2.79
N LEU A 60 17.65 -8.03 -3.21
CA LEU A 60 18.46 -9.21 -2.88
C LEU A 60 19.87 -9.10 -3.47
N VAL A 61 19.99 -8.62 -4.72
CA VAL A 61 21.31 -8.40 -5.34
C VAL A 61 22.08 -7.31 -4.59
N ILE A 62 21.44 -6.17 -4.24
CA ILE A 62 22.03 -5.11 -3.41
C ILE A 62 22.55 -5.67 -2.08
N ARG A 63 21.78 -6.54 -1.42
CA ARG A 63 22.20 -7.12 -0.14
C ARG A 63 23.30 -8.15 -0.29
N ALA A 64 23.25 -8.96 -1.35
CA ALA A 64 24.28 -9.94 -1.64
C ALA A 64 25.61 -9.27 -1.98
N GLU A 65 25.59 -8.13 -2.70
CA GLU A 65 26.80 -7.33 -2.99
C GLU A 65 27.48 -6.84 -1.71
N LEU A 66 26.70 -6.43 -0.71
CA LEU A 66 27.22 -5.91 0.56
C LEU A 66 27.48 -6.99 1.63
N PHE A 67 27.49 -8.28 1.25
CA PHE A 67 27.74 -9.37 2.19
C PHE A 67 29.17 -9.35 2.74
N GLU A 68 30.13 -9.00 1.90
CA GLU A 68 31.54 -8.84 2.22
C GLU A 68 32.10 -7.55 1.59
N PRO A 69 33.23 -7.01 2.10
CA PRO A 69 33.91 -5.89 1.48
C PRO A 69 34.41 -6.23 0.07
N GLY A 70 34.45 -5.23 -0.79
CA GLY A 70 34.81 -5.36 -2.21
C GLY A 70 33.61 -5.66 -3.10
N MET A 71 33.80 -5.52 -4.41
CA MET A 71 32.79 -5.83 -5.41
C MET A 71 32.68 -7.35 -5.59
N GLN A 72 31.54 -7.96 -5.25
CA GLN A 72 31.35 -9.42 -5.22
C GLN A 72 30.62 -9.96 -6.45
N ILE A 73 29.46 -9.38 -6.75
CA ILE A 73 28.52 -9.85 -7.77
C ILE A 73 28.46 -8.89 -8.94
N LEU A 74 28.47 -7.60 -8.65
CA LEU A 74 28.40 -6.54 -9.64
C LEU A 74 29.80 -6.18 -10.14
N GLN A 75 29.88 -5.86 -11.44
CA GLN A 75 31.16 -5.55 -12.05
C GLN A 75 31.57 -4.08 -11.86
N THR A 76 30.58 -3.20 -11.68
CA THR A 76 30.80 -1.76 -11.57
C THR A 76 29.88 -1.12 -10.52
N ARG A 77 30.36 -0.04 -9.90
CA ARG A 77 29.57 0.79 -8.99
C ARG A 77 28.35 1.39 -9.68
N GLU A 78 28.44 1.63 -10.98
CA GLU A 78 27.32 2.13 -11.79
C GLU A 78 26.16 1.13 -11.82
N GLN A 79 26.42 -0.16 -11.97
CA GLN A 79 25.38 -1.20 -11.88
C GLN A 79 24.69 -1.21 -10.53
N TYR A 80 25.45 -1.01 -9.44
CA TYR A 80 24.86 -0.88 -8.11
C TYR A 80 23.94 0.35 -8.00
N ASN A 81 24.41 1.50 -8.55
CA ASN A 81 23.64 2.74 -8.57
C ASN A 81 22.32 2.59 -9.35
N GLN A 82 22.35 1.87 -10.47
CA GLN A 82 21.16 1.54 -11.25
C GLN A 82 20.18 0.66 -10.45
N LEU A 83 20.70 -0.35 -9.75
CA LEU A 83 19.86 -1.26 -8.96
C LEU A 83 19.16 -0.55 -7.81
N PHE A 84 19.87 0.23 -6.98
CA PHE A 84 19.20 0.91 -5.87
C PHE A 84 18.26 2.03 -6.34
N THR A 85 18.59 2.70 -7.46
CA THR A 85 17.70 3.69 -8.08
C THR A 85 16.38 3.07 -8.50
N MET A 86 16.46 1.95 -9.22
CA MET A 86 15.27 1.29 -9.74
C MET A 86 14.52 0.50 -8.66
N HIS A 87 15.23 -0.05 -7.66
CA HIS A 87 14.58 -0.63 -6.48
C HIS A 87 13.72 0.41 -5.76
N GLY A 88 14.26 1.58 -5.42
CA GLY A 88 13.50 2.64 -4.75
C GLY A 88 12.32 3.14 -5.61
N THR A 89 12.58 3.40 -6.89
CA THR A 89 11.56 3.86 -7.83
C THR A 89 10.42 2.86 -7.97
N ALA A 90 10.74 1.59 -8.19
CA ALA A 90 9.73 0.56 -8.40
C ALA A 90 8.93 0.25 -7.12
N MET A 91 9.58 0.20 -5.95
CA MET A 91 8.89 -0.06 -4.69
C MET A 91 7.89 1.04 -4.31
N LEU A 92 8.23 2.31 -4.54
CA LEU A 92 7.34 3.42 -4.16
C LEU A 92 6.28 3.68 -5.23
N LEU A 93 6.68 3.83 -6.50
CA LEU A 93 5.83 4.37 -7.55
C LEU A 93 5.22 3.31 -8.49
N MET A 94 5.78 2.08 -8.54
CA MET A 94 5.25 1.00 -9.37
C MET A 94 4.60 -0.13 -8.56
N PHE A 95 4.89 -0.20 -7.24
CA PHE A 95 4.29 -1.18 -6.35
C PHE A 95 3.33 -0.54 -5.35
N ALA A 96 3.82 0.29 -4.41
CA ALA A 96 3.04 0.71 -3.24
C ALA A 96 1.84 1.60 -3.60
N THR A 97 2.05 2.63 -4.43
CA THR A 97 0.99 3.55 -4.85
C THR A 97 -0.07 2.86 -5.74
N PRO A 98 0.30 2.06 -6.77
CA PRO A 98 -0.69 1.34 -7.58
C PRO A 98 -1.37 0.20 -6.81
N LEU A 99 -0.72 -0.40 -5.82
CA LEU A 99 -1.33 -1.39 -4.94
C LEU A 99 -2.53 -0.79 -4.19
N PHE A 100 -2.38 0.44 -3.67
CA PHE A 100 -3.50 1.18 -3.11
C PHE A 100 -4.64 1.32 -4.12
N ALA A 101 -4.35 1.76 -5.36
CA ALA A 101 -5.35 1.89 -6.41
C ALA A 101 -6.05 0.55 -6.71
N GLY A 102 -5.32 -0.56 -6.63
CA GLY A 102 -5.86 -1.91 -6.77
C GLY A 102 -6.88 -2.26 -5.70
N PHE A 103 -6.51 -2.14 -4.43
CA PHE A 103 -7.44 -2.38 -3.31
C PHE A 103 -8.64 -1.42 -3.34
N ALA A 104 -8.40 -0.13 -3.59
CA ALA A 104 -9.46 0.87 -3.68
C ALA A 104 -10.46 0.53 -4.79
N ASN A 105 -9.99 0.14 -5.98
CA ASN A 105 -10.84 -0.29 -7.07
C ASN A 105 -11.72 -1.49 -6.69
N VAL A 106 -11.15 -2.53 -6.08
CA VAL A 106 -11.94 -3.73 -5.79
C VAL A 106 -12.89 -3.51 -4.62
N ILE A 107 -12.46 -2.86 -3.54
CA ILE A 107 -13.16 -2.86 -2.24
C ILE A 107 -14.00 -1.60 -2.01
N MET A 108 -13.51 -0.39 -2.36
CA MET A 108 -14.20 0.85 -2.03
C MET A 108 -15.62 0.95 -2.63
N PRO A 109 -15.88 0.58 -3.92
CA PRO A 109 -17.25 0.59 -4.44
C PRO A 109 -18.18 -0.37 -3.71
N LEU A 110 -17.68 -1.53 -3.26
CA LEU A 110 -18.44 -2.46 -2.42
C LEU A 110 -18.78 -1.83 -1.07
N GLN A 111 -17.83 -1.17 -0.43
CA GLN A 111 -18.01 -0.54 0.88
C GLN A 111 -19.05 0.58 0.89
N ILE A 112 -19.18 1.32 -0.21
CA ILE A 112 -20.17 2.40 -0.31
C ILE A 112 -21.47 1.99 -1.02
N GLY A 113 -21.56 0.75 -1.50
CA GLY A 113 -22.74 0.23 -2.22
C GLY A 113 -22.88 0.76 -3.65
N ALA A 114 -21.81 1.26 -4.26
CA ALA A 114 -21.79 1.70 -5.64
C ALA A 114 -21.74 0.50 -6.60
N PRO A 115 -22.46 0.54 -7.75
CA PRO A 115 -22.42 -0.54 -8.73
C PRO A 115 -21.14 -0.60 -9.55
N ASP A 116 -20.43 0.53 -9.69
CA ASP A 116 -19.13 0.72 -10.35
C ASP A 116 -18.52 2.05 -9.91
N VAL A 117 -17.34 2.40 -10.41
CA VAL A 117 -16.73 3.73 -10.24
C VAL A 117 -17.42 4.77 -11.14
N ALA A 118 -17.25 6.07 -10.81
CA ALA A 118 -17.93 7.16 -11.52
C ALA A 118 -17.55 7.26 -13.00
N PHE A 119 -16.27 7.03 -13.32
CA PHE A 119 -15.73 7.13 -14.67
C PHE A 119 -15.01 5.84 -15.11
N PRO A 120 -15.73 4.77 -15.50
CA PRO A 120 -15.12 3.46 -15.78
C PRO A 120 -14.06 3.49 -16.89
N ARG A 121 -14.27 4.30 -17.96
CA ARG A 121 -13.29 4.45 -19.06
C ARG A 121 -12.04 5.20 -18.60
N LEU A 122 -12.19 6.22 -17.77
CA LEU A 122 -11.07 6.96 -17.17
C LEU A 122 -10.26 6.05 -16.24
N ASN A 123 -10.93 5.16 -15.51
CA ASN A 123 -10.29 4.15 -14.67
C ASN A 123 -9.39 3.21 -15.47
N ALA A 124 -9.90 2.72 -16.62
CA ALA A 124 -9.10 1.91 -17.53
C ALA A 124 -7.90 2.68 -18.08
N LEU A 125 -8.09 3.93 -18.51
CA LEU A 125 -7.01 4.80 -19.01
C LEU A 125 -5.93 5.03 -17.92
N ALA A 126 -6.33 5.27 -16.68
CA ALA A 126 -5.44 5.45 -15.54
C ALA A 126 -4.54 4.22 -15.33
N PHE A 127 -5.10 3.02 -15.40
CA PHE A 127 -4.32 1.77 -15.32
C PHE A 127 -3.30 1.66 -16.47
N TRP A 128 -3.68 1.96 -17.70
CA TRP A 128 -2.78 1.84 -18.85
C TRP A 128 -1.65 2.88 -18.80
N PHE A 129 -1.92 4.10 -18.34
CA PHE A 129 -0.88 5.11 -18.13
C PHE A 129 0.11 4.68 -17.07
N PHE A 130 -0.38 4.12 -15.95
CA PHE A 130 0.47 3.54 -14.93
C PHE A 130 1.35 2.42 -15.49
N LEU A 131 0.75 1.43 -16.16
CA LEU A 131 1.50 0.25 -16.64
C LEU A 131 2.53 0.63 -17.69
N PHE A 132 2.13 1.39 -18.72
CA PHE A 132 3.07 1.78 -19.78
C PHE A 132 4.14 2.76 -19.27
N GLY A 133 3.81 3.70 -18.39
CA GLY A 133 4.78 4.57 -17.75
C GLY A 133 5.83 3.78 -16.97
N SER A 134 5.41 2.79 -16.21
CA SER A 134 6.30 1.88 -15.47
C SER A 134 7.20 1.07 -16.43
N LEU A 135 6.64 0.52 -17.50
CA LEU A 135 7.41 -0.23 -18.51
C LEU A 135 8.41 0.65 -19.26
N VAL A 136 8.05 1.91 -19.57
CA VAL A 136 8.97 2.88 -20.18
C VAL A 136 10.15 3.14 -19.23
N ALA A 137 9.92 3.40 -17.96
CA ALA A 137 11.00 3.62 -16.99
C ALA A 137 11.92 2.38 -16.85
N LEU A 138 11.35 1.17 -16.80
CA LEU A 138 12.10 -0.08 -16.73
C LEU A 138 12.86 -0.41 -18.02
N SER A 139 12.38 0.06 -19.19
CA SER A 139 13.05 -0.17 -20.46
C SER A 139 14.46 0.45 -20.54
N GLY A 140 14.79 1.35 -19.60
CA GLY A 140 16.13 1.86 -19.42
C GLY A 140 17.19 0.76 -19.26
N PHE A 141 16.88 -0.38 -18.64
CA PHE A 141 17.79 -1.53 -18.56
C PHE A 141 18.17 -2.14 -19.91
N LEU A 142 17.40 -1.86 -20.97
CA LEU A 142 17.68 -2.35 -22.32
C LEU A 142 18.56 -1.38 -23.14
N THR A 143 18.91 -0.22 -22.57
CA THR A 143 19.79 0.75 -23.24
C THR A 143 21.26 0.42 -23.06
N PRO A 144 22.17 0.84 -23.95
CA PRO A 144 23.60 0.52 -23.85
C PRO A 144 24.28 1.01 -22.54
N GLN A 145 23.82 2.15 -21.99
CA GLN A 145 24.32 2.68 -20.72
C GLN A 145 23.54 2.20 -19.50
N GLY A 146 22.52 1.34 -19.69
CA GLY A 146 21.63 0.91 -18.62
C GLY A 146 20.57 1.95 -18.26
N THR A 147 19.94 1.76 -17.12
CA THR A 147 18.86 2.61 -16.62
C THR A 147 19.38 3.81 -15.83
N ALA A 148 18.47 4.61 -15.25
CA ALA A 148 18.80 5.70 -14.34
C ALA A 148 19.61 5.21 -13.13
N SER A 149 20.62 5.99 -12.70
CA SER A 149 21.55 5.66 -11.63
C SER A 149 21.69 6.72 -10.53
N PHE A 150 20.90 7.78 -10.64
CA PHE A 150 20.97 8.98 -9.78
C PHE A 150 20.11 8.90 -8.50
N GLY A 151 19.59 7.73 -8.16
CA GLY A 151 18.65 7.53 -7.05
C GLY A 151 17.22 7.96 -7.42
N TRP A 152 16.24 7.42 -6.70
CA TRP A 152 14.83 7.72 -6.95
C TRP A 152 14.45 9.19 -6.71
N THR A 153 15.28 9.94 -5.96
CA THR A 153 15.13 11.37 -5.70
C THR A 153 15.61 12.26 -6.85
N ALA A 154 16.39 11.71 -7.77
CA ALA A 154 16.90 12.36 -8.98
C ALA A 154 17.50 13.76 -8.75
N TYR A 155 18.30 13.94 -7.69
CA TYR A 155 18.88 15.23 -7.34
C TYR A 155 19.72 15.81 -8.46
N THR A 156 19.48 17.07 -8.78
CA THR A 156 20.30 17.84 -9.70
C THR A 156 21.52 18.40 -8.97
N PRO A 157 22.69 18.46 -9.61
CA PRO A 157 22.96 18.23 -11.05
C PRO A 157 23.16 16.77 -11.44
N LEU A 158 23.21 15.80 -10.50
CA LEU A 158 23.51 14.40 -10.81
C LEU A 158 22.57 13.80 -11.88
N SER A 159 21.30 14.19 -11.88
CA SER A 159 20.29 13.75 -12.86
C SER A 159 20.34 14.49 -14.20
N ASN A 160 21.17 15.54 -14.33
CA ASN A 160 21.34 16.28 -15.59
C ASN A 160 22.22 15.50 -16.59
N VAL A 161 22.12 15.87 -17.87
CA VAL A 161 22.85 15.22 -18.98
C VAL A 161 24.37 15.24 -18.76
N ALA A 162 24.92 16.27 -18.11
CA ALA A 162 26.35 16.35 -17.82
C ALA A 162 26.88 15.19 -16.97
N PHE A 163 26.09 14.68 -16.04
CA PHE A 163 26.47 13.59 -15.12
C PHE A 163 25.77 12.26 -15.44
N SER A 164 24.63 12.31 -16.10
CA SER A 164 23.83 11.14 -16.48
C SER A 164 23.39 11.26 -17.94
N PRO A 165 24.30 11.13 -18.92
CA PRO A 165 24.02 11.38 -20.34
C PRO A 165 23.15 10.31 -20.99
N GLY A 166 23.04 9.12 -20.40
CA GLY A 166 22.35 7.98 -20.96
C GLY A 166 20.84 8.18 -21.13
N LEU A 167 20.27 7.49 -22.12
CA LEU A 167 18.82 7.48 -22.40
C LEU A 167 18.01 6.94 -21.23
N GLY A 168 18.59 6.09 -20.36
CA GLY A 168 17.91 5.53 -19.19
C GLY A 168 17.36 6.59 -18.23
N GLY A 169 18.07 7.72 -18.06
CA GLY A 169 17.58 8.86 -17.29
C GLY A 169 16.34 9.51 -17.89
N ASP A 170 16.27 9.65 -19.20
CA ASP A 170 15.09 10.22 -19.88
C ASP A 170 13.88 9.28 -19.81
N LEU A 171 14.11 7.99 -20.02
CA LEU A 171 13.07 6.97 -19.90
C LEU A 171 12.49 6.92 -18.47
N TRP A 172 13.34 7.13 -17.46
CA TRP A 172 12.91 7.26 -16.07
C TRP A 172 12.03 8.50 -15.89
N VAL A 173 12.46 9.68 -16.35
CA VAL A 173 11.74 10.96 -16.23
C VAL A 173 10.36 10.89 -16.89
N PHE A 174 10.32 10.51 -18.17
CA PHE A 174 9.06 10.49 -18.93
C PHE A 174 8.16 9.32 -18.55
N GLY A 175 8.74 8.16 -18.18
CA GLY A 175 7.99 7.02 -17.67
C GLY A 175 7.26 7.34 -16.37
N LEU A 176 7.93 8.01 -15.42
CA LEU A 176 7.30 8.44 -14.17
C LEU A 176 6.27 9.55 -14.39
N ALA A 177 6.51 10.51 -15.28
CA ALA A 177 5.53 11.53 -15.62
C ALA A 177 4.24 10.88 -16.16
N LEU A 178 4.36 9.90 -17.08
CA LEU A 178 3.21 9.18 -17.64
C LEU A 178 2.47 8.38 -16.56
N SER A 179 3.19 7.64 -15.70
CA SER A 179 2.60 6.90 -14.60
C SER A 179 1.89 7.83 -13.58
N GLY A 180 2.48 8.98 -13.29
CA GLY A 180 1.91 10.01 -12.41
C GLY A 180 0.58 10.56 -12.92
N PHE A 181 0.43 10.78 -14.23
CA PHE A 181 -0.86 11.14 -14.82
C PHE A 181 -1.92 10.06 -14.57
N GLY A 182 -1.56 8.78 -14.69
CA GLY A 182 -2.45 7.67 -14.33
C GLY A 182 -2.95 7.77 -12.89
N THR A 183 -2.05 8.08 -11.96
CA THR A 183 -2.37 8.22 -10.53
C THR A 183 -3.33 9.39 -10.27
N ILE A 184 -3.11 10.55 -10.93
CA ILE A 184 -4.01 11.72 -10.88
C ILE A 184 -5.41 11.35 -11.38
N LEU A 185 -5.52 10.71 -12.56
CA LEU A 185 -6.80 10.34 -13.17
C LEU A 185 -7.58 9.34 -12.28
N GLY A 186 -6.89 8.36 -11.69
CA GLY A 186 -7.47 7.41 -10.75
C GLY A 186 -8.03 8.12 -9.51
N SER A 187 -7.31 9.10 -8.98
CA SER A 187 -7.72 9.86 -7.80
C SER A 187 -8.93 10.75 -8.06
N VAL A 188 -9.02 11.41 -9.22
CA VAL A 188 -10.25 12.13 -9.66
C VAL A 188 -11.45 11.19 -9.63
N ASN A 189 -11.27 9.97 -10.17
CA ASN A 189 -12.32 8.98 -10.22
C ASN A 189 -12.76 8.51 -8.82
N PHE A 190 -11.81 8.24 -7.90
CA PHE A 190 -12.15 7.80 -6.55
C PHE A 190 -12.86 8.89 -5.75
N VAL A 191 -12.39 10.14 -5.81
CA VAL A 191 -13.08 11.27 -5.15
C VAL A 191 -14.52 11.38 -5.64
N THR A 192 -14.72 11.39 -6.96
CA THR A 192 -16.07 11.49 -7.56
C THR A 192 -16.95 10.31 -7.17
N THR A 193 -16.42 9.09 -7.20
CA THR A 193 -17.16 7.88 -6.83
C THR A 193 -17.62 7.95 -5.38
N ILE A 194 -16.73 8.27 -4.45
CA ILE A 194 -17.04 8.34 -3.02
C ILE A 194 -18.02 9.46 -2.71
N VAL A 195 -17.90 10.62 -3.36
CA VAL A 195 -18.76 11.77 -3.08
C VAL A 195 -20.15 11.59 -3.70
N CYS A 196 -20.24 11.05 -4.92
CA CYS A 196 -21.47 11.08 -5.74
C CYS A 196 -22.23 9.75 -5.78
N LEU A 197 -21.58 8.60 -5.57
CA LEU A 197 -22.18 7.28 -5.84
C LEU A 197 -22.46 6.44 -4.60
N ARG A 198 -22.45 7.01 -3.42
CA ARG A 198 -22.81 6.29 -2.19
C ARG A 198 -24.28 5.83 -2.25
N ALA A 199 -24.51 4.59 -1.82
CA ALA A 199 -25.85 4.02 -1.71
C ALA A 199 -26.75 4.84 -0.75
N PRO A 200 -28.09 4.83 -0.94
CA PRO A 200 -29.03 5.46 -0.02
C PRO A 200 -28.79 4.99 1.42
N GLY A 201 -28.66 5.93 2.35
CA GLY A 201 -28.35 5.65 3.75
C GLY A 201 -26.84 5.63 4.09
N MET A 202 -25.96 5.48 3.11
CA MET A 202 -24.50 5.58 3.31
C MET A 202 -24.08 7.05 3.38
N THR A 203 -24.25 7.65 4.55
CA THR A 203 -23.75 9.01 4.81
C THR A 203 -22.24 9.00 4.98
N MET A 204 -21.58 10.18 4.93
CA MET A 204 -20.14 10.29 5.18
C MET A 204 -19.72 9.62 6.51
N TRP A 205 -20.48 9.84 7.58
CA TRP A 205 -20.22 9.29 8.91
C TRP A 205 -20.61 7.81 9.09
N ARG A 206 -21.04 7.14 8.03
CA ARG A 206 -21.27 5.68 7.98
C ARG A 206 -20.30 4.95 7.07
N MET A 207 -19.42 5.70 6.37
CA MET A 207 -18.41 5.09 5.51
C MET A 207 -17.36 4.34 6.34
N PRO A 208 -16.91 3.16 5.88
CA PRO A 208 -15.77 2.45 6.45
C PRO A 208 -14.49 3.30 6.48
N ILE A 209 -13.59 3.01 7.42
CA ILE A 209 -12.33 3.76 7.59
C ILE A 209 -11.43 3.62 6.34
N PHE A 210 -11.43 2.47 5.69
CA PHE A 210 -10.69 2.29 4.44
C PHE A 210 -11.19 3.24 3.33
N THR A 211 -12.50 3.41 3.21
CA THR A 211 -13.09 4.38 2.26
C THR A 211 -12.73 5.83 2.62
N TRP A 212 -12.73 6.21 3.91
CA TRP A 212 -12.24 7.53 4.34
C TRP A 212 -10.78 7.75 3.99
N ASN A 213 -9.93 6.75 4.24
CA ASN A 213 -8.52 6.83 3.91
C ASN A 213 -8.31 6.93 2.39
N THR A 214 -9.10 6.20 1.59
CA THR A 214 -9.09 6.31 0.13
C THR A 214 -9.46 7.71 -0.34
N LEU A 215 -10.49 8.33 0.24
CA LEU A 215 -10.90 9.69 -0.10
C LEU A 215 -9.79 10.71 0.21
N VAL A 216 -9.29 10.68 1.45
CA VAL A 216 -8.25 11.63 1.90
C VAL A 216 -6.96 11.45 1.11
N THR A 217 -6.55 10.22 0.87
CA THR A 217 -5.38 9.91 0.03
C THR A 217 -5.55 10.42 -1.40
N SER A 218 -6.73 10.23 -1.99
CA SER A 218 -6.99 10.71 -3.36
C SER A 218 -6.93 12.25 -3.46
N ILE A 219 -7.41 12.96 -2.45
CA ILE A 219 -7.26 14.41 -2.37
C ILE A 219 -5.77 14.79 -2.25
N LEU A 220 -5.01 14.08 -1.42
CA LEU A 220 -3.58 14.32 -1.25
C LEU A 220 -2.80 14.08 -2.55
N VAL A 221 -3.15 13.05 -3.33
CA VAL A 221 -2.59 12.81 -4.68
C VAL A 221 -2.81 14.00 -5.59
N LEU A 222 -4.04 14.54 -5.63
CA LEU A 222 -4.37 15.70 -6.47
C LEU A 222 -3.58 16.95 -6.10
N MET A 223 -3.09 17.05 -4.87
CA MET A 223 -2.25 18.18 -4.41
C MET A 223 -0.76 17.93 -4.67
N ALA A 224 -0.28 16.70 -4.49
CA ALA A 224 1.15 16.38 -4.48
C ALA A 224 1.71 16.01 -5.87
N PHE A 225 0.98 15.28 -6.71
CA PHE A 225 1.48 14.80 -8.00
C PHE A 225 1.65 15.89 -9.07
N PRO A 226 0.83 16.96 -9.17
CA PRO A 226 1.06 18.02 -10.14
C PRO A 226 2.41 18.73 -9.98
N PRO A 227 2.88 19.11 -8.78
CA PRO A 227 4.24 19.61 -8.56
C PRO A 227 5.33 18.64 -9.03
N LEU A 228 5.18 17.34 -8.77
CA LEU A 228 6.12 16.33 -9.29
C LEU A 228 6.14 16.31 -10.82
N ALA A 229 4.96 16.29 -11.46
CA ALA A 229 4.87 16.29 -12.92
C ALA A 229 5.56 17.53 -13.50
N ALA A 230 5.33 18.71 -12.93
CA ALA A 230 5.99 19.95 -13.35
C ALA A 230 7.52 19.86 -13.19
N ALA A 231 7.99 19.32 -12.05
CA ALA A 231 9.43 19.13 -11.80
C ALA A 231 10.07 18.17 -12.81
N LEU A 232 9.40 17.05 -13.12
CA LEU A 232 9.89 16.07 -14.10
C LEU A 232 9.94 16.64 -15.53
N PHE A 233 8.91 17.39 -15.95
CA PHE A 233 8.93 18.04 -17.26
C PHE A 233 10.02 19.12 -17.36
N ALA A 234 10.23 19.90 -16.30
CA ALA A 234 11.32 20.86 -16.24
C ALA A 234 12.70 20.16 -16.31
N LEU A 235 12.90 19.03 -15.63
CA LEU A 235 14.12 18.23 -15.76
C LEU A 235 14.27 17.65 -17.17
N GLY A 236 13.17 17.19 -17.79
CA GLY A 236 13.19 16.75 -19.18
C GLY A 236 13.58 17.89 -20.14
N ALA A 237 13.13 19.13 -19.90
CA ALA A 237 13.51 20.30 -20.66
C ALA A 237 15.00 20.64 -20.50
N ASP A 238 15.54 20.57 -19.28
CA ASP A 238 16.98 20.73 -19.04
C ASP A 238 17.80 19.67 -19.78
N ARG A 239 17.38 18.41 -19.70
CA ARG A 239 18.11 17.29 -20.29
C ARG A 239 18.09 17.27 -21.83
N ARG A 240 17.01 17.73 -22.47
CA ARG A 240 16.79 17.57 -23.92
C ARG A 240 16.80 18.88 -24.71
N PHE A 241 16.49 19.98 -24.05
CA PHE A 241 16.36 21.29 -24.71
C PHE A 241 17.30 22.36 -24.15
N GLY A 242 18.14 22.03 -23.15
CA GLY A 242 19.09 22.97 -22.56
C GLY A 242 18.42 24.17 -21.87
N ALA A 243 17.29 23.96 -21.18
CA ALA A 243 16.51 25.03 -20.57
C ALA A 243 17.18 25.64 -19.33
N GLU A 244 18.13 24.91 -18.69
CA GLU A 244 18.90 25.37 -17.51
C GLU A 244 18.08 25.77 -16.29
N ILE A 245 16.88 25.19 -16.14
CA ILE A 245 15.98 25.48 -15.00
C ILE A 245 16.63 25.07 -13.67
N TYR A 246 17.32 23.92 -13.68
CA TYR A 246 18.00 23.37 -12.50
C TYR A 246 19.52 23.60 -12.53
N ASN A 247 19.97 24.67 -13.14
CA ASN A 247 21.39 25.06 -13.14
C ASN A 247 21.86 25.31 -11.69
N PRO A 248 22.92 24.59 -11.19
CA PRO A 248 23.39 24.72 -9.81
C PRO A 248 23.87 26.12 -9.45
N GLU A 249 24.49 26.84 -10.39
CA GLU A 249 24.99 28.21 -10.18
C GLU A 249 23.90 29.24 -9.91
N ARG A 250 22.64 28.89 -10.28
CA ARG A 250 21.45 29.74 -10.10
C ARG A 250 20.51 29.21 -9.01
N GLY A 251 20.98 28.30 -8.15
CA GLY A 251 20.17 27.70 -7.08
C GLY A 251 19.24 26.58 -7.54
N GLY A 252 19.42 26.07 -8.77
CA GLY A 252 18.55 25.05 -9.34
C GLY A 252 18.53 23.71 -8.57
N SER A 253 19.64 23.35 -7.91
CA SER A 253 19.70 22.15 -7.07
C SER A 253 18.75 22.21 -5.88
N ILE A 254 18.67 23.35 -5.21
CA ILE A 254 17.72 23.55 -4.09
C ILE A 254 16.27 23.64 -4.59
N LEU A 255 16.06 24.29 -5.73
CA LEU A 255 14.74 24.34 -6.36
C LEU A 255 14.21 22.92 -6.65
N TRP A 256 15.06 22.04 -7.25
CA TRP A 256 14.67 20.65 -7.46
C TRP A 256 14.28 19.95 -6.16
N GLN A 257 15.11 20.07 -5.12
CA GLN A 257 14.86 19.39 -3.84
C GLN A 257 13.55 19.87 -3.20
N HIS A 258 13.23 21.16 -3.22
CA HIS A 258 11.96 21.67 -2.72
C HIS A 258 10.76 21.14 -3.51
N LEU A 259 10.81 21.19 -4.84
CA LEU A 259 9.72 20.69 -5.69
C LEU A 259 9.54 19.16 -5.54
N PHE A 260 10.66 18.43 -5.49
CA PHE A 260 10.62 16.98 -5.33
C PHE A 260 10.05 16.58 -3.95
N TRP A 261 10.53 17.19 -2.87
CA TRP A 261 10.08 16.81 -1.52
C TRP A 261 8.72 17.37 -1.15
N PHE A 262 8.28 18.45 -1.76
CA PHE A 262 6.89 18.89 -1.67
C PHE A 262 5.91 17.83 -2.19
N PHE A 263 6.34 16.98 -3.12
CA PHE A 263 5.68 15.73 -3.47
C PHE A 263 6.11 14.59 -2.54
N GLY A 264 7.42 14.40 -2.33
CA GLY A 264 7.99 13.17 -1.79
C GLY A 264 7.58 12.86 -0.36
N HIS A 265 7.37 13.87 0.51
CA HIS A 265 6.84 13.61 1.83
C HIS A 265 5.33 13.31 1.82
N PRO A 266 4.45 14.08 1.16
CA PRO A 266 3.07 13.64 0.96
C PRO A 266 2.94 12.25 0.33
N GLU A 267 3.84 11.85 -0.57
CA GLU A 267 3.86 10.52 -1.19
C GLU A 267 3.93 9.41 -0.14
N VAL A 268 4.78 9.53 0.89
CA VAL A 268 4.86 8.49 1.93
C VAL A 268 3.56 8.37 2.72
N TYR A 269 2.78 9.45 2.86
CA TYR A 269 1.44 9.39 3.46
C TYR A 269 0.35 8.94 2.47
N ILE A 270 0.49 9.24 1.19
CA ILE A 270 -0.34 8.64 0.12
C ILE A 270 -0.22 7.12 0.16
N ILE A 271 1.00 6.63 0.38
CA ILE A 271 1.25 5.20 0.56
C ILE A 271 0.68 4.71 1.89
N ALA A 272 0.92 5.38 3.03
CA ALA A 272 0.60 4.85 4.35
C ALA A 272 -0.90 4.84 4.68
N LEU A 273 -1.63 5.91 4.36
CA LEU A 273 -3.02 6.09 4.81
C LEU A 273 -3.97 4.99 4.34
N PRO A 274 -3.96 4.52 3.08
CA PRO A 274 -4.84 3.42 2.67
C PRO A 274 -4.60 2.14 3.45
N PHE A 275 -3.34 1.84 3.76
CA PHE A 275 -2.96 0.63 4.51
C PHE A 275 -3.32 0.74 5.99
N PHE A 276 -3.30 1.94 6.57
CA PHE A 276 -3.95 2.21 7.87
C PHE A 276 -5.45 1.91 7.81
N GLY A 277 -6.08 2.22 6.68
CA GLY A 277 -7.48 1.87 6.42
C GLY A 277 -7.70 0.37 6.43
N ILE A 278 -6.87 -0.41 5.74
CA ILE A 278 -6.97 -1.87 5.66
C ILE A 278 -6.94 -2.49 7.07
N VAL A 279 -5.94 -2.18 7.88
CA VAL A 279 -5.85 -2.75 9.23
C VAL A 279 -6.97 -2.27 10.15
N SER A 280 -7.52 -1.07 9.92
CA SER A 280 -8.67 -0.55 10.65
C SER A 280 -9.96 -1.32 10.36
N GLU A 281 -10.10 -1.95 9.19
CA GLU A 281 -11.22 -2.86 8.89
C GLU A 281 -11.01 -4.24 9.53
N ILE A 282 -9.76 -4.67 9.75
CA ILE A 282 -9.42 -6.01 10.23
C ILE A 282 -9.50 -6.11 11.75
N PHE A 283 -8.95 -5.13 12.48
CA PHE A 283 -8.95 -5.15 13.96
C PHE A 283 -10.33 -5.37 14.57
N PRO A 284 -11.42 -4.70 14.14
CA PRO A 284 -12.76 -4.93 14.69
C PRO A 284 -13.27 -6.35 14.50
N VAL A 285 -13.04 -6.93 13.32
CA VAL A 285 -13.53 -8.27 12.97
C VAL A 285 -12.92 -9.34 13.88
N PHE A 286 -11.61 -9.32 14.04
CA PHE A 286 -10.89 -10.33 14.85
C PHE A 286 -10.76 -9.97 16.33
N SER A 287 -11.25 -8.80 16.74
CA SER A 287 -11.49 -8.45 18.14
C SER A 287 -12.94 -8.63 18.55
N ARG A 288 -13.83 -8.94 17.59
CA ARG A 288 -15.29 -9.05 17.75
C ARG A 288 -15.89 -7.83 18.46
N LYS A 289 -15.41 -6.65 18.06
CA LYS A 289 -15.73 -5.38 18.71
C LYS A 289 -15.80 -4.25 17.70
N SER A 290 -16.63 -3.24 17.94
CA SER A 290 -16.64 -2.03 17.13
C SER A 290 -15.30 -1.32 17.16
N ILE A 291 -14.95 -0.65 16.06
CA ILE A 291 -13.76 0.20 16.03
C ILE A 291 -13.86 1.28 17.11
N PHE A 292 -12.86 1.36 17.96
CA PHE A 292 -12.81 2.37 19.02
C PHE A 292 -12.50 3.75 18.42
N GLY A 293 -13.28 4.76 18.78
CA GLY A 293 -13.02 6.14 18.41
C GLY A 293 -13.11 6.44 16.91
N TYR A 294 -14.09 5.90 16.19
CA TYR A 294 -14.31 6.07 14.75
C TYR A 294 -14.08 7.50 14.26
N LYS A 295 -14.74 8.51 14.88
CA LYS A 295 -14.57 9.92 14.51
C LYS A 295 -13.13 10.40 14.74
N GLY A 296 -12.49 9.96 15.84
CA GLY A 296 -11.09 10.26 16.13
C GLY A 296 -10.15 9.73 15.04
N LEU A 297 -10.41 8.51 14.52
CA LEU A 297 -9.66 7.94 13.40
C LEU A 297 -9.81 8.76 12.12
N VAL A 298 -11.03 9.20 11.81
CA VAL A 298 -11.31 10.04 10.63
C VAL A 298 -10.58 11.38 10.74
N PHE A 299 -10.73 12.08 11.86
CA PHE A 299 -10.06 13.37 12.07
C PHE A 299 -8.54 13.23 12.10
N ALA A 300 -8.01 12.15 12.69
CA ALA A 300 -6.58 11.87 12.66
C ALA A 300 -6.07 11.63 11.22
N THR A 301 -6.85 10.93 10.38
CA THR A 301 -6.51 10.75 8.95
C THR A 301 -6.42 12.10 8.21
N ILE A 302 -7.41 12.96 8.40
CA ILE A 302 -7.45 14.30 7.79
C ILE A 302 -6.28 15.16 8.30
N ALA A 303 -6.01 15.13 9.61
CA ALA A 303 -4.92 15.89 10.22
C ALA A 303 -3.54 15.44 9.70
N ILE A 304 -3.30 14.12 9.58
CA ILE A 304 -2.06 13.60 9.00
C ILE A 304 -1.89 14.10 7.56
N ALA A 305 -2.93 14.01 6.73
CA ALA A 305 -2.86 14.47 5.34
C ALA A 305 -2.60 15.97 5.24
N ALA A 306 -3.28 16.79 6.04
CA ALA A 306 -3.06 18.24 6.06
C ALA A 306 -1.64 18.60 6.52
N LEU A 307 -1.17 17.98 7.61
CA LEU A 307 0.19 18.22 8.12
C LEU A 307 1.26 17.74 7.14
N SER A 308 1.01 16.65 6.39
CA SER A 308 1.98 16.11 5.45
C SER A 308 2.43 17.12 4.37
N MET A 309 1.57 18.08 4.03
CA MET A 309 1.90 19.13 3.08
C MET A 309 2.80 20.23 3.66
N THR A 310 3.09 20.22 4.95
CA THR A 310 3.83 21.30 5.65
C THR A 310 5.19 20.87 6.18
N VAL A 311 5.60 19.61 6.00
CA VAL A 311 6.77 19.03 6.68
C VAL A 311 7.90 18.62 5.73
N TRP A 312 7.76 18.80 4.42
CA TRP A 312 8.62 18.20 3.39
C TRP A 312 10.12 18.50 3.56
N ALA A 313 10.49 19.66 4.10
CA ALA A 313 11.89 20.07 4.15
C ALA A 313 12.68 19.43 5.30
N HIS A 314 12.09 18.54 6.10
CA HIS A 314 12.89 17.68 6.98
C HIS A 314 13.80 16.72 6.21
N HIS A 315 13.52 16.45 4.95
CA HIS A 315 14.43 15.72 4.06
C HIS A 315 15.64 16.56 3.59
N MET A 316 15.72 17.83 4.01
CA MET A 316 16.69 18.81 3.53
C MET A 316 17.45 19.50 4.68
N TYR A 317 17.40 18.99 5.91
CA TYR A 317 18.04 19.63 7.07
C TYR A 317 19.53 19.88 6.85
N VAL A 318 20.25 18.92 6.29
CA VAL A 318 21.70 19.00 6.03
C VAL A 318 22.07 19.95 4.89
N THR A 319 21.12 20.47 4.13
CA THR A 319 21.39 21.44 3.05
C THR A 319 21.71 22.84 3.57
N GLY A 320 21.31 23.16 4.81
CA GLY A 320 21.41 24.50 5.38
C GLY A 320 20.45 25.54 4.76
N ALA A 321 19.59 25.13 3.83
CA ALA A 321 18.72 26.03 3.05
C ALA A 321 17.26 26.02 3.53
N VAL A 322 16.97 25.52 4.73
CA VAL A 322 15.61 25.38 5.26
C VAL A 322 15.49 25.95 6.68
N MET A 323 14.27 26.36 7.05
CA MET A 323 13.96 26.88 8.39
C MET A 323 13.83 25.71 9.37
N LEU A 324 14.94 25.30 9.98
CA LEU A 324 15.04 24.11 10.86
C LEU A 324 13.99 24.10 11.98
N PRO A 325 13.77 25.17 12.79
CA PRO A 325 12.80 25.11 13.89
C PRO A 325 11.37 24.87 13.41
N PHE A 326 10.97 25.49 12.30
CA PHE A 326 9.62 25.32 11.74
C PHE A 326 9.40 23.87 11.27
N PHE A 327 10.29 23.37 10.41
CA PHE A 327 10.12 22.03 9.86
C PHE A 327 10.30 20.93 10.91
N ALA A 328 11.15 21.13 11.92
CA ALA A 328 11.28 20.21 13.05
C ALA A 328 9.99 20.15 13.87
N PHE A 329 9.43 21.31 14.25
CA PHE A 329 8.17 21.38 15.00
C PHE A 329 7.01 20.74 14.24
N MET A 330 6.81 21.12 12.99
CA MET A 330 5.72 20.59 12.16
C MET A 330 5.86 19.07 11.95
N THR A 331 7.10 18.59 11.78
CA THR A 331 7.38 17.16 11.62
C THR A 331 7.06 16.38 12.90
N MET A 332 7.45 16.87 14.07
CA MET A 332 7.11 16.25 15.34
C MET A 332 5.60 16.26 15.60
N LEU A 333 4.92 17.32 15.18
CA LEU A 333 3.47 17.47 15.39
C LEU A 333 2.66 16.36 14.69
N ILE A 334 3.13 15.82 13.56
CA ILE A 334 2.42 14.76 12.82
C ILE A 334 2.36 13.44 13.61
N ALA A 335 3.23 13.27 14.61
CA ALA A 335 3.20 12.12 15.51
C ALA A 335 1.94 12.10 16.38
N VAL A 336 1.35 13.25 16.69
CA VAL A 336 0.16 13.36 17.55
C VAL A 336 -1.06 12.66 16.93
N PRO A 337 -1.54 13.02 15.73
CA PRO A 337 -2.65 12.30 15.11
C PRO A 337 -2.31 10.85 14.78
N THR A 338 -1.04 10.52 14.51
CA THR A 338 -0.59 9.14 14.34
C THR A 338 -0.75 8.36 15.64
N GLY A 339 -0.36 8.94 16.79
CA GLY A 339 -0.57 8.36 18.11
C GLY A 339 -2.05 8.12 18.43
N VAL A 340 -2.94 9.03 18.04
CA VAL A 340 -4.40 8.82 18.16
C VAL A 340 -4.83 7.55 17.45
N LYS A 341 -4.34 7.29 16.23
CA LYS A 341 -4.65 6.04 15.51
C LYS A 341 -4.17 4.81 16.25
N PHE A 342 -2.94 4.84 16.78
CA PHE A 342 -2.40 3.74 17.57
C PHE A 342 -3.28 3.42 18.79
N PHE A 343 -3.65 4.44 19.57
CA PHE A 343 -4.53 4.25 20.71
C PHE A 343 -5.91 3.74 20.32
N ASN A 344 -6.43 4.13 19.16
CA ASN A 344 -7.70 3.63 18.68
C ASN A 344 -7.62 2.15 18.27
N TRP A 345 -6.53 1.69 17.63
CA TRP A 345 -6.33 0.28 17.32
C TRP A 345 -6.15 -0.56 18.58
N ILE A 346 -5.34 -0.09 19.54
CA ILE A 346 -5.17 -0.76 20.84
C ILE A 346 -6.50 -0.77 21.60
N GLY A 347 -7.23 0.35 21.62
CA GLY A 347 -8.55 0.46 22.26
C GLY A 347 -9.60 -0.46 21.63
N THR A 348 -9.49 -0.73 20.32
CA THR A 348 -10.34 -1.71 19.63
C THR A 348 -10.06 -3.12 20.11
N MET A 349 -8.80 -3.49 20.28
CA MET A 349 -8.40 -4.81 20.81
C MET A 349 -8.62 -4.95 22.31
N TRP A 350 -8.52 -3.87 23.06
CA TRP A 350 -8.66 -3.87 24.52
C TRP A 350 -10.02 -4.41 24.96
N ARG A 351 -10.03 -5.45 25.79
CA ARG A 351 -11.24 -6.16 26.23
C ARG A 351 -12.08 -6.72 25.09
N GLY A 352 -11.50 -6.97 23.93
CA GLY A 352 -12.13 -7.68 22.83
C GLY A 352 -11.91 -9.19 22.94
N SER A 353 -12.76 -9.97 22.27
CA SER A 353 -12.57 -11.42 22.08
C SER A 353 -11.64 -11.67 20.91
N ILE A 354 -10.33 -11.52 21.14
CA ILE A 354 -9.33 -11.55 20.08
C ILE A 354 -9.13 -12.98 19.58
N THR A 355 -9.11 -13.12 18.26
CA THR A 355 -8.75 -14.35 17.56
C THR A 355 -7.56 -14.09 16.63
N PHE A 356 -6.66 -15.09 16.50
CA PHE A 356 -5.38 -14.94 15.80
C PHE A 356 -5.38 -15.64 14.44
N GLU A 357 -6.38 -15.36 13.62
CA GLU A 357 -6.36 -15.72 12.21
C GLU A 357 -5.28 -14.92 11.46
N THR A 358 -4.91 -15.42 10.30
CA THR A 358 -3.80 -14.85 9.50
C THR A 358 -3.93 -13.32 9.30
N PRO A 359 -5.10 -12.74 8.92
CA PRO A 359 -5.22 -11.28 8.75
C PRO A 359 -4.90 -10.51 10.03
N MET A 360 -5.29 -11.03 11.21
CA MET A 360 -5.02 -10.39 12.49
C MET A 360 -3.54 -10.41 12.85
N LEU A 361 -2.84 -11.53 12.61
CA LEU A 361 -1.39 -11.60 12.83
C LEU A 361 -0.63 -10.56 11.99
N TRP A 362 -0.99 -10.41 10.72
CA TRP A 362 -0.40 -9.40 9.83
C TRP A 362 -0.69 -7.97 10.32
N SER A 363 -1.90 -7.72 10.83
CA SER A 363 -2.28 -6.41 11.39
C SER A 363 -1.52 -6.09 12.69
N ILE A 364 -1.28 -7.09 13.54
CA ILE A 364 -0.44 -6.94 14.76
C ILE A 364 1.02 -6.72 14.34
N GLY A 365 1.52 -7.48 13.35
CA GLY A 365 2.86 -7.28 12.79
C GLY A 365 3.04 -5.85 12.27
N PHE A 366 2.06 -5.33 11.51
CA PHE A 366 2.01 -3.93 11.12
C PHE A 366 2.13 -2.98 12.33
N LEU A 367 1.32 -3.19 13.37
CA LEU A 367 1.30 -2.33 14.54
C LEU A 367 2.68 -2.26 15.22
N ILE A 368 3.35 -3.41 15.38
CA ILE A 368 4.68 -3.50 15.97
C ILE A 368 5.73 -2.79 15.09
N THR A 369 5.78 -3.14 13.81
CA THR A 369 6.81 -2.63 12.90
C THR A 369 6.67 -1.13 12.68
N PHE A 370 5.45 -0.63 12.47
CA PHE A 370 5.21 0.79 12.26
C PHE A 370 5.46 1.62 13.54
N LEU A 371 5.21 1.07 14.73
CA LEU A 371 5.58 1.73 15.99
C LEU A 371 7.09 2.00 16.05
N PHE A 372 7.91 1.00 15.78
CA PHE A 372 9.37 1.17 15.74
C PHE A 372 9.80 2.21 14.69
N GLY A 373 9.22 2.15 13.49
CA GLY A 373 9.47 3.13 12.44
C GLY A 373 9.08 4.55 12.85
N GLY A 374 7.92 4.72 13.51
CA GLY A 374 7.46 6.01 14.00
C GLY A 374 8.40 6.60 15.07
N LEU A 375 8.86 5.79 16.01
CA LEU A 375 9.81 6.22 17.04
C LEU A 375 11.16 6.66 16.45
N THR A 376 11.70 5.92 15.48
CA THR A 376 12.92 6.34 14.78
C THR A 376 12.70 7.56 13.91
N GLY A 377 11.48 7.80 13.43
CA GLY A 377 11.08 9.05 12.77
C GLY A 377 11.15 10.26 13.68
N ILE A 378 10.79 10.13 14.96
CA ILE A 378 10.95 11.21 15.94
C ILE A 378 12.43 11.56 16.14
N ILE A 379 13.33 10.57 16.13
CA ILE A 379 14.78 10.81 16.17
C ILE A 379 15.20 11.66 14.95
N LEU A 380 14.82 11.26 13.74
CA LEU A 380 15.15 11.97 12.51
C LEU A 380 14.46 13.34 12.38
N SER A 381 13.35 13.57 13.09
CA SER A 381 12.67 14.88 13.09
C SER A 381 13.42 15.96 13.88
N SER A 382 14.40 15.56 14.70
CA SER A 382 15.26 16.46 15.46
C SER A 382 16.53 16.79 14.64
N PRO A 383 16.71 18.04 14.17
CA PRO A 383 17.87 18.38 13.35
C PRO A 383 19.22 18.00 13.97
N PRO A 384 19.50 18.24 15.26
CA PRO A 384 20.78 17.82 15.85
C PRO A 384 21.03 16.32 15.78
N LEU A 385 19.98 15.49 15.91
CA LEU A 385 20.11 14.03 15.80
C LEU A 385 20.19 13.59 14.34
N ASP A 386 19.41 14.22 13.45
CA ASP A 386 19.45 13.93 12.02
C ASP A 386 20.84 14.19 11.42
N PHE A 387 21.53 15.27 11.82
CA PHE A 387 22.88 15.58 11.33
C PHE A 387 23.90 14.44 11.57
N HIS A 388 23.70 13.63 12.60
CA HIS A 388 24.58 12.49 12.88
C HIS A 388 24.26 11.24 12.07
N VAL A 389 23.02 11.08 11.62
CA VAL A 389 22.55 9.84 10.97
C VAL A 389 21.99 10.05 9.57
N SER A 390 21.93 11.31 9.11
CA SER A 390 21.51 11.65 7.75
C SER A 390 22.39 10.94 6.72
N ASP A 391 21.77 10.44 5.64
CA ASP A 391 22.42 9.69 4.56
C ASP A 391 23.19 8.42 5.01
N THR A 392 22.90 7.90 6.20
CA THR A 392 23.42 6.61 6.70
C THR A 392 22.39 5.49 6.57
N TYR A 393 22.80 4.27 6.93
CA TYR A 393 21.89 3.11 7.02
C TYR A 393 20.82 3.24 8.11
N PHE A 394 20.93 4.19 9.05
CA PHE A 394 19.86 4.51 9.99
C PHE A 394 18.60 4.99 9.25
N VAL A 395 18.78 5.85 8.25
CA VAL A 395 17.67 6.33 7.41
C VAL A 395 17.06 5.17 6.61
N VAL A 396 17.90 4.24 6.11
CA VAL A 396 17.45 3.04 5.38
C VAL A 396 16.59 2.15 6.30
N ALA A 397 17.06 1.90 7.51
CA ALA A 397 16.33 1.15 8.51
C ALA A 397 14.98 1.81 8.83
N HIS A 398 15.00 3.12 9.15
CA HIS A 398 13.82 3.89 9.47
C HIS A 398 12.74 3.79 8.37
N PHE A 399 13.10 4.13 7.12
CA PHE A 399 12.07 4.17 6.09
C PHE A 399 11.56 2.77 5.71
N HIS A 400 12.35 1.69 5.87
CA HIS A 400 11.82 0.35 5.70
C HIS A 400 10.84 -0.03 6.82
N TYR A 401 11.10 0.39 8.07
CA TYR A 401 10.16 0.17 9.17
C TYR A 401 8.83 0.90 8.95
N VAL A 402 8.85 2.13 8.40
CA VAL A 402 7.59 2.86 8.11
C VAL A 402 6.95 2.46 6.79
N VAL A 403 7.70 2.25 5.70
CA VAL A 403 7.13 1.94 4.38
C VAL A 403 6.84 0.45 4.24
N PHE A 404 7.84 -0.42 4.39
CA PHE A 404 7.65 -1.87 4.30
C PHE A 404 6.75 -2.37 5.44
N GLY A 405 7.03 -1.90 6.68
CA GLY A 405 6.24 -2.23 7.86
C GLY A 405 4.77 -1.84 7.75
N THR A 406 4.45 -0.80 6.98
CA THR A 406 3.06 -0.42 6.70
C THR A 406 2.50 -1.18 5.50
N VAL A 407 3.13 -1.00 4.33
CA VAL A 407 2.56 -1.44 3.05
C VAL A 407 2.52 -2.95 2.95
N VAL A 408 3.65 -3.63 3.18
CA VAL A 408 3.74 -5.07 2.95
C VAL A 408 2.95 -5.85 4.00
N PHE A 409 3.03 -5.44 5.27
CA PHE A 409 2.25 -6.10 6.32
C PHE A 409 0.74 -5.91 6.11
N ALA A 410 0.28 -4.68 5.84
CA ALA A 410 -1.14 -4.43 5.60
C ALA A 410 -1.61 -4.97 4.24
N MET A 411 -0.75 -5.03 3.22
CA MET A 411 -1.05 -5.71 1.95
C MET A 411 -1.42 -7.17 2.19
N PHE A 412 -0.59 -7.91 2.89
CA PHE A 412 -0.87 -9.33 3.18
C PHE A 412 -2.05 -9.47 4.12
N ALA A 413 -2.21 -8.59 5.13
CA ALA A 413 -3.42 -8.55 5.95
C ALA A 413 -4.67 -8.43 5.08
N GLY A 414 -4.69 -7.48 4.14
CA GLY A 414 -5.79 -7.26 3.20
C GLY A 414 -5.99 -8.41 2.21
N PHE A 415 -4.91 -8.99 1.67
CA PHE A 415 -5.03 -10.16 0.78
C PHE A 415 -5.67 -11.35 1.51
N TYR A 416 -5.20 -11.72 2.69
CA TYR A 416 -5.80 -12.80 3.46
C TYR A 416 -7.24 -12.49 3.87
N PHE A 417 -7.54 -11.22 4.23
CA PHE A 417 -8.85 -10.78 4.68
C PHE A 417 -9.88 -10.79 3.55
N TRP A 418 -9.60 -10.15 2.41
CA TRP A 418 -10.52 -10.04 1.29
C TRP A 418 -10.36 -11.13 0.21
N TRP A 419 -9.50 -12.13 0.42
CA TRP A 419 -9.31 -13.21 -0.55
C TRP A 419 -10.63 -13.91 -0.95
N PRO A 420 -11.59 -14.17 -0.02
CA PRO A 420 -12.90 -14.70 -0.39
C PRO A 420 -13.67 -13.76 -1.33
N LYS A 421 -13.58 -12.44 -1.15
CA LYS A 421 -14.19 -11.47 -2.08
C LYS A 421 -13.53 -11.47 -3.44
N PHE A 422 -12.22 -11.71 -3.51
CA PHE A 422 -11.47 -11.74 -4.76
C PHE A 422 -11.73 -13.02 -5.57
N THR A 423 -11.81 -14.15 -4.91
CA THR A 423 -11.73 -15.47 -5.57
C THR A 423 -12.90 -16.41 -5.26
N GLY A 424 -13.71 -16.11 -4.25
CA GLY A 424 -14.73 -17.01 -3.72
C GLY A 424 -14.17 -18.20 -2.93
N LYS A 425 -12.91 -18.13 -2.46
CA LYS A 425 -12.25 -19.20 -1.71
C LYS A 425 -11.45 -18.63 -0.54
N MET A 426 -11.20 -19.43 0.50
CA MET A 426 -10.34 -19.07 1.62
C MET A 426 -8.91 -19.57 1.41
N LEU A 427 -7.91 -18.78 1.77
CA LEU A 427 -6.51 -19.23 1.87
C LEU A 427 -6.32 -20.12 3.11
N ASN A 428 -5.34 -21.03 3.04
CA ASN A 428 -5.02 -21.93 4.13
C ASN A 428 -4.32 -21.17 5.28
N GLU A 429 -4.91 -21.23 6.47
CA GLU A 429 -4.44 -20.55 7.67
C GLU A 429 -3.04 -20.99 8.12
N ARG A 430 -2.74 -22.30 8.05
CA ARG A 430 -1.44 -22.82 8.48
C ARG A 430 -0.31 -22.28 7.61
N LEU A 431 -0.49 -22.28 6.29
CA LEU A 431 0.48 -21.70 5.36
C LEU A 431 0.57 -20.18 5.53
N GLY A 432 -0.56 -19.50 5.80
CA GLY A 432 -0.60 -18.07 6.09
C GLY A 432 0.20 -17.69 7.34
N LYS A 433 0.11 -18.47 8.41
CA LYS A 433 0.89 -18.26 9.64
C LYS A 433 2.38 -18.53 9.45
N ILE A 434 2.74 -19.56 8.66
CA ILE A 434 4.15 -19.82 8.31
C ILE A 434 4.71 -18.64 7.51
N HIS A 435 3.98 -18.16 6.51
CA HIS A 435 4.35 -16.97 5.73
C HIS A 435 4.59 -15.76 6.63
N PHE A 436 3.65 -15.47 7.54
CA PHE A 436 3.75 -14.35 8.47
C PHE A 436 5.04 -14.43 9.31
N TRP A 437 5.30 -15.55 9.97
CA TRP A 437 6.44 -15.66 10.87
C TRP A 437 7.78 -15.59 10.14
N LEU A 438 7.89 -16.20 8.96
CA LEU A 438 9.11 -16.09 8.15
C LEU A 438 9.34 -14.64 7.72
N LEU A 439 8.30 -13.94 7.23
CA LEU A 439 8.45 -12.54 6.80
C LEU A 439 8.76 -11.62 8.00
N PHE A 440 8.06 -11.79 9.11
CA PHE A 440 8.26 -10.97 10.31
C PHE A 440 9.69 -11.12 10.85
N LEU A 441 10.17 -12.33 11.03
CA LEU A 441 11.53 -12.59 11.50
C LEU A 441 12.58 -12.10 10.50
N GLY A 442 12.41 -12.40 9.20
CA GLY A 442 13.30 -11.93 8.15
C GLY A 442 13.37 -10.41 8.09
N PHE A 443 12.25 -9.72 8.23
CA PHE A 443 12.18 -8.26 8.24
C PHE A 443 13.01 -7.66 9.39
N HIS A 444 12.77 -8.11 10.61
CA HIS A 444 13.50 -7.59 11.77
C HIS A 444 15.00 -7.94 11.72
N THR A 445 15.36 -9.14 11.27
CA THR A 445 16.76 -9.52 11.07
C THR A 445 17.46 -8.64 10.02
N THR A 446 16.74 -8.26 8.95
CA THR A 446 17.28 -7.42 7.89
C THR A 446 17.48 -5.98 8.36
N PHE A 447 16.42 -5.35 8.87
CA PHE A 447 16.39 -3.89 9.01
C PHE A 447 16.69 -3.40 10.43
N LEU A 448 16.51 -4.20 11.48
CA LEU A 448 16.82 -3.75 12.83
C LEU A 448 18.31 -3.44 12.97
N ILE A 449 19.18 -4.34 12.53
CA ILE A 449 20.64 -4.17 12.61
C ILE A 449 21.15 -2.97 11.79
N GLN A 450 20.43 -2.55 10.75
CA GLN A 450 20.80 -1.40 9.94
C GLN A 450 20.74 -0.07 10.69
N HIS A 451 19.97 0.02 11.80
CA HIS A 451 20.03 1.20 12.68
C HIS A 451 21.42 1.35 13.30
N TRP A 452 22.02 0.26 13.77
CA TRP A 452 23.39 0.26 14.33
C TRP A 452 24.44 0.54 13.26
N LEU A 453 24.31 -0.06 12.07
CA LEU A 453 25.18 0.28 10.94
C LEU A 453 25.17 1.78 10.65
N GLY A 454 23.99 2.42 10.70
CA GLY A 454 23.87 3.85 10.46
C GLY A 454 24.46 4.70 11.58
N VAL A 455 24.24 4.33 12.85
CA VAL A 455 24.84 5.03 14.01
C VAL A 455 26.37 4.92 14.01
N LEU A 456 26.93 3.82 13.53
CA LEU A 456 28.36 3.63 13.36
C LEU A 456 28.91 4.35 12.11
N GLY A 457 28.07 5.01 11.32
CA GLY A 457 28.46 5.86 10.22
C GLY A 457 28.46 5.20 8.84
N MET A 458 27.95 3.97 8.67
CA MET A 458 27.86 3.37 7.33
C MET A 458 26.96 4.20 6.42
N PRO A 459 27.48 4.80 5.33
CA PRO A 459 26.69 5.60 4.42
C PRO A 459 25.75 4.74 3.59
N ARG A 460 24.57 5.25 3.25
CA ARG A 460 23.65 4.60 2.31
C ARG A 460 24.09 4.83 0.86
N ARG A 461 23.64 3.97 -0.07
CA ARG A 461 23.89 4.08 -1.52
C ARG A 461 25.35 3.85 -1.93
N TYR A 462 26.17 3.28 -1.08
CA TYR A 462 27.54 2.88 -1.39
C TYR A 462 27.56 1.39 -1.76
N ALA A 463 28.28 1.07 -2.82
CA ALA A 463 28.40 -0.30 -3.33
C ALA A 463 29.37 -1.16 -2.52
N ASP A 464 30.19 -0.54 -1.68
CA ASP A 464 31.33 -1.16 -1.02
C ASP A 464 31.63 -0.46 0.32
N TYR A 465 32.39 -1.11 1.20
CA TYR A 465 32.91 -0.60 2.48
C TYR A 465 34.25 -1.24 2.77
N LEU A 466 35.04 -0.63 3.67
CA LEU A 466 36.37 -1.13 4.01
C LEU A 466 36.30 -2.21 5.10
N VAL A 467 37.28 -3.13 5.11
CA VAL A 467 37.38 -4.16 6.17
C VAL A 467 37.55 -3.51 7.55
N GLU A 468 38.29 -2.41 7.59
CA GLU A 468 38.61 -1.64 8.79
C GLU A 468 37.40 -0.95 9.41
N ASP A 469 36.30 -0.75 8.63
CA ASP A 469 35.05 -0.15 9.11
C ASP A 469 34.29 -1.08 10.08
N ASN A 470 34.61 -2.36 10.12
CA ASN A 470 33.98 -3.38 10.97
C ASN A 470 32.47 -3.55 10.73
N PHE A 471 31.99 -3.29 9.50
CA PHE A 471 30.56 -3.43 9.14
C PHE A 471 30.17 -4.83 8.68
N THR A 472 31.15 -5.73 8.42
CA THR A 472 30.94 -7.01 7.74
C THR A 472 29.90 -7.90 8.46
N SER A 473 30.07 -8.16 9.75
CA SER A 473 29.16 -9.05 10.49
C SER A 473 27.70 -8.56 10.50
N MET A 474 27.50 -7.25 10.61
CA MET A 474 26.18 -6.64 10.57
C MET A 474 25.57 -6.69 9.17
N ASN A 475 26.35 -6.48 8.12
CA ASN A 475 25.90 -6.65 6.73
C ASN A 475 25.55 -8.10 6.42
N GLN A 476 26.34 -9.06 6.90
CA GLN A 476 26.05 -10.50 6.76
C GLN A 476 24.71 -10.85 7.43
N LEU A 477 24.48 -10.41 8.67
CA LEU A 477 23.22 -10.64 9.39
C LEU A 477 22.03 -10.03 8.64
N SER A 478 22.18 -8.78 8.16
CA SER A 478 21.15 -8.11 7.36
C SER A 478 20.85 -8.86 6.06
N THR A 479 21.85 -9.41 5.39
CA THR A 479 21.70 -10.17 4.14
C THR A 479 21.04 -11.53 4.38
N ILE A 480 21.39 -12.23 5.47
CA ILE A 480 20.70 -13.46 5.88
C ILE A 480 19.21 -13.18 6.12
N GLY A 481 18.89 -12.09 6.81
CA GLY A 481 17.52 -11.64 7.01
C GLY A 481 16.78 -11.44 5.68
N ALA A 482 17.41 -10.79 4.70
CA ALA A 482 16.84 -10.58 3.37
C ALA A 482 16.58 -11.92 2.63
N GLY A 483 17.45 -12.90 2.81
CA GLY A 483 17.23 -14.26 2.33
C GLY A 483 15.99 -14.92 2.94
N ILE A 484 15.79 -14.76 4.25
CA ILE A 484 14.58 -15.26 4.95
C ILE A 484 13.32 -14.55 4.44
N LEU A 485 13.38 -13.22 4.19
CA LEU A 485 12.30 -12.46 3.57
C LEU A 485 11.92 -13.04 2.20
N ALA A 486 12.90 -13.33 1.35
CA ALA A 486 12.65 -13.93 0.05
C ALA A 486 12.00 -15.32 0.18
N LEU A 487 12.51 -16.15 1.08
CA LEU A 487 11.97 -17.48 1.35
C LEU A 487 10.53 -17.43 1.88
N SER A 488 10.14 -16.37 2.58
CA SER A 488 8.78 -16.21 3.09
C SER A 488 7.71 -16.17 1.99
N MET A 489 8.09 -15.80 0.77
CA MET A 489 7.17 -15.76 -0.37
C MET A 489 6.75 -17.15 -0.86
N ILE A 490 7.56 -18.18 -0.59
CA ILE A 490 7.27 -19.55 -1.03
C ILE A 490 5.96 -20.08 -0.43
N PRO A 491 5.74 -20.08 0.91
CA PRO A 491 4.46 -20.54 1.48
C PRO A 491 3.27 -19.70 1.02
N PHE A 492 3.42 -18.39 0.72
CA PHE A 492 2.35 -17.59 0.16
C PHE A 492 1.96 -18.03 -1.24
N LEU A 493 2.93 -18.12 -2.15
CA LEU A 493 2.69 -18.56 -3.54
C LEU A 493 2.13 -19.97 -3.60
N TRP A 494 2.63 -20.87 -2.75
CA TRP A 494 2.10 -22.24 -2.62
C TRP A 494 0.67 -22.25 -2.09
N ASN A 495 0.35 -21.39 -1.12
CA ASN A 495 -1.01 -21.23 -0.61
C ASN A 495 -1.97 -20.74 -1.70
N VAL A 496 -1.58 -19.75 -2.47
CA VAL A 496 -2.37 -19.24 -3.62
C VAL A 496 -2.60 -20.35 -4.65
N TYR A 497 -1.55 -21.08 -5.03
CA TYR A 497 -1.63 -22.15 -6.01
C TYR A 497 -2.55 -23.29 -5.54
N THR A 498 -2.37 -23.78 -4.32
CA THR A 498 -3.17 -24.88 -3.77
C THR A 498 -4.62 -24.49 -3.57
N THR A 499 -4.87 -23.27 -3.10
CA THR A 499 -6.23 -22.71 -2.95
C THR A 499 -6.91 -22.56 -4.30
N TRP A 500 -6.20 -22.09 -5.32
CA TRP A 500 -6.75 -22.00 -6.68
C TRP A 500 -7.16 -23.37 -7.21
N ARG A 501 -6.33 -24.39 -7.01
CA ARG A 501 -6.57 -25.77 -7.54
C ARG A 501 -7.60 -26.54 -6.71
N HIS A 502 -7.52 -26.49 -5.39
CA HIS A 502 -8.22 -27.42 -4.50
C HIS A 502 -9.10 -26.72 -3.45
N GLY A 503 -9.04 -25.40 -3.33
CA GLY A 503 -9.81 -24.65 -2.32
C GLY A 503 -11.31 -24.83 -2.52
N LYS A 504 -12.02 -25.06 -1.42
CA LYS A 504 -13.49 -25.10 -1.40
C LYS A 504 -14.06 -23.70 -1.68
N LYS A 505 -15.22 -23.63 -2.31
CA LYS A 505 -15.94 -22.36 -2.51
C LYS A 505 -16.53 -21.89 -1.18
N VAL A 506 -16.52 -20.59 -0.98
CA VAL A 506 -17.25 -19.93 0.10
C VAL A 506 -18.71 -19.75 -0.32
N GLU A 507 -19.63 -20.23 0.50
CA GLU A 507 -21.08 -20.21 0.23
C GLU A 507 -21.82 -19.13 1.02
N VAL A 508 -21.12 -18.44 1.93
CA VAL A 508 -21.67 -17.37 2.77
C VAL A 508 -21.11 -16.00 2.36
N ASP A 509 -21.84 -14.94 2.66
CA ASP A 509 -21.41 -13.58 2.37
C ASP A 509 -20.23 -13.14 3.24
N ASP A 510 -20.24 -13.50 4.52
CA ASP A 510 -19.19 -13.20 5.49
C ASP A 510 -18.61 -14.48 6.10
N PRO A 511 -17.50 -15.02 5.57
CA PRO A 511 -16.85 -16.21 6.12
C PRO A 511 -16.10 -15.96 7.44
N TRP A 512 -15.88 -14.70 7.83
CA TRP A 512 -15.27 -14.33 9.11
C TRP A 512 -16.27 -14.24 10.25
N GLY A 513 -17.55 -14.03 9.94
CA GLY A 513 -18.67 -13.99 10.86
C GLY A 513 -18.85 -12.68 11.64
N PHE A 514 -17.94 -11.72 11.51
CA PHE A 514 -17.99 -10.41 12.16
C PHE A 514 -17.65 -9.24 11.23
N GLY A 515 -17.71 -9.43 9.93
CA GLY A 515 -17.54 -8.38 8.94
C GLY A 515 -18.58 -7.28 9.13
N GLY A 516 -18.12 -6.05 9.41
CA GLY A 516 -19.03 -4.93 9.68
C GLY A 516 -19.43 -4.17 8.44
N SER A 517 -18.49 -3.91 7.55
CA SER A 517 -18.66 -3.07 6.37
C SER A 517 -19.45 -3.78 5.25
N LEU A 518 -20.00 -2.97 4.34
CA LEU A 518 -21.05 -3.40 3.40
C LEU A 518 -20.59 -4.48 2.41
N GLU A 519 -19.29 -4.58 2.10
CA GLU A 519 -18.75 -5.65 1.25
C GLU A 519 -19.03 -7.06 1.80
N TRP A 520 -19.26 -7.20 3.10
CA TRP A 520 -19.61 -8.46 3.73
C TRP A 520 -21.11 -8.79 3.67
N ALA A 521 -21.92 -7.93 3.06
CA ALA A 521 -23.35 -8.14 2.79
C ALA A 521 -23.64 -8.54 1.33
N THR A 522 -22.66 -9.08 0.61
CA THR A 522 -22.80 -9.60 -0.76
C THR A 522 -21.97 -10.87 -0.92
N SER A 523 -22.29 -11.68 -1.94
CA SER A 523 -21.65 -12.98 -2.17
C SER A 523 -20.12 -12.94 -2.33
N CYS A 524 -19.48 -14.08 -2.16
CA CYS A 524 -18.05 -14.31 -2.38
C CYS A 524 -17.85 -15.21 -3.62
N PRO A 525 -17.37 -14.70 -4.80
CA PRO A 525 -17.09 -13.29 -5.07
C PRO A 525 -18.37 -12.46 -5.33
N PRO A 526 -18.26 -11.10 -5.29
CA PRO A 526 -19.36 -10.22 -5.59
C PRO A 526 -19.85 -10.34 -7.04
N PRO A 527 -21.16 -10.15 -7.32
CA PRO A 527 -21.68 -10.12 -8.68
C PRO A 527 -21.16 -8.93 -9.48
N ARG A 528 -21.46 -8.88 -10.79
CA ARG A 528 -20.94 -7.84 -11.69
C ARG A 528 -21.19 -6.41 -11.20
N HIS A 529 -22.38 -6.14 -10.70
CA HIS A 529 -22.79 -4.83 -10.18
C HIS A 529 -22.77 -4.77 -8.65
N ASN A 530 -21.91 -5.57 -8.02
CA ASN A 530 -21.59 -5.61 -6.60
C ASN A 530 -22.67 -6.19 -5.69
N PHE A 531 -23.94 -5.88 -5.92
CA PHE A 531 -25.05 -6.33 -5.09
C PHE A 531 -26.21 -6.80 -5.97
N THR A 532 -26.87 -7.88 -5.57
CA THR A 532 -28.18 -8.29 -6.12
C THR A 532 -29.31 -7.51 -5.46
N SER A 533 -29.14 -7.20 -4.17
CA SER A 533 -30.03 -6.33 -3.38
C SER A 533 -29.21 -5.63 -2.31
N LEU A 534 -29.44 -4.33 -2.12
CA LEU A 534 -28.77 -3.57 -1.07
C LEU A 534 -29.53 -3.70 0.25
N PRO A 535 -28.86 -4.04 1.37
CA PRO A 535 -29.50 -4.00 2.67
C PRO A 535 -29.78 -2.55 3.10
N LYS A 536 -30.68 -2.38 4.08
CA LYS A 536 -30.91 -1.06 4.68
C LYS A 536 -29.70 -0.62 5.49
N ILE A 537 -29.07 0.48 5.12
CA ILE A 537 -27.90 1.02 5.79
C ILE A 537 -28.34 1.95 6.91
N ARG A 538 -28.15 1.53 8.17
CA ARG A 538 -28.59 2.26 9.36
C ARG A 538 -27.44 2.66 10.28
N SER A 539 -26.32 1.97 10.22
CA SER A 539 -25.12 2.17 11.05
C SER A 539 -23.84 2.22 10.21
N GLU A 540 -22.71 2.30 10.85
CA GLU A 540 -21.36 2.16 10.30
C GLU A 540 -21.03 0.69 9.95
N ARG A 541 -21.87 -0.26 10.35
CA ARG A 541 -21.63 -1.71 10.26
C ARG A 541 -22.82 -2.44 9.63
N PRO A 542 -23.22 -2.06 8.41
CA PRO A 542 -24.46 -2.55 7.81
C PRO A 542 -24.50 -4.06 7.57
N ALA A 543 -23.36 -4.72 7.35
CA ALA A 543 -23.30 -6.18 7.22
C ALA A 543 -23.47 -6.87 8.58
N LEU A 544 -22.85 -6.35 9.64
CA LEU A 544 -23.03 -6.88 10.99
C LEU A 544 -24.49 -6.72 11.44
N ASP A 545 -25.11 -5.56 11.16
CA ASP A 545 -26.53 -5.31 11.45
C ASP A 545 -27.45 -6.30 10.73
N LEU A 546 -27.07 -6.74 9.53
CA LEU A 546 -27.81 -7.72 8.74
C LEU A 546 -27.66 -9.13 9.29
N HIS A 547 -26.44 -9.54 9.62
CA HIS A 547 -26.13 -10.91 10.03
C HIS A 547 -26.38 -11.16 11.52
N HIS A 548 -26.30 -10.10 12.36
CA HIS A 548 -26.43 -10.16 13.83
C HIS A 548 -27.44 -9.14 14.37
N PRO A 549 -28.73 -9.22 13.99
CA PRO A 549 -29.74 -8.27 14.45
C PRO A 549 -29.94 -8.26 15.97
N GLU A 550 -29.59 -9.34 16.67
CA GLU A 550 -29.62 -9.45 18.12
C GLU A 550 -28.66 -8.49 18.81
N LEU A 551 -27.52 -8.17 18.19
CA LEU A 551 -26.56 -7.19 18.72
C LEU A 551 -27.11 -5.77 18.66
N MET A 552 -27.91 -5.46 17.62
CA MET A 552 -28.60 -4.18 17.49
C MET A 552 -29.71 -4.04 18.55
N ALA A 553 -30.44 -5.11 18.82
CA ALA A 553 -31.52 -5.11 19.84
C ALA A 553 -30.94 -4.83 21.23
N ARG A 554 -29.79 -5.44 21.60
CA ARG A 554 -29.10 -5.18 22.87
C ARG A 554 -28.61 -3.73 22.96
N ALA A 555 -27.95 -3.21 21.93
CA ALA A 555 -27.46 -1.82 21.91
C ALA A 555 -28.58 -0.78 22.07
N ASN A 556 -29.80 -1.10 21.65
CA ASN A 556 -30.98 -0.22 21.82
C ASN A 556 -31.65 -0.39 23.19
N SER A 557 -31.44 -1.53 23.88
CA SER A 557 -31.98 -1.78 25.23
C SER A 557 -31.11 -1.25 26.35
N ASP A 558 -29.80 -1.12 26.12
CA ASP A 558 -28.83 -0.62 27.11
C ASP A 558 -28.76 0.93 27.10
N THR A 559 -29.90 1.59 27.30
CA THR A 559 -29.94 3.07 27.36
C THR A 559 -29.45 3.66 28.69
N ASP A 560 -29.01 2.87 29.66
CA ASP A 560 -28.93 3.35 31.05
C ASP A 560 -27.54 3.56 31.68
N SER A 561 -26.40 3.34 30.99
CA SER A 561 -25.10 3.71 31.59
C SER A 561 -24.08 4.26 30.60
N PRO A 562 -23.55 5.49 30.81
CA PRO A 562 -22.50 6.07 29.96
C PRO A 562 -21.16 5.30 30.04
N ALA A 563 -20.90 4.61 31.15
CA ALA A 563 -19.66 3.83 31.34
C ALA A 563 -19.71 2.49 30.59
N GLU A 564 -20.86 1.82 30.50
CA GLU A 564 -21.06 0.62 29.70
C GLU A 564 -21.05 0.92 28.20
N LYS A 565 -21.52 2.09 27.78
CA LYS A 565 -21.39 2.56 26.39
C LYS A 565 -19.93 2.77 25.96
N LEU A 566 -19.05 3.13 26.87
CA LEU A 566 -17.60 3.28 26.62
C LEU A 566 -16.85 1.93 26.66
N PHE A 567 -17.32 0.97 27.44
CA PHE A 567 -16.64 -0.28 27.73
C PHE A 567 -17.46 -1.55 27.39
N GLY A 568 -18.70 -1.37 26.99
CA GLY A 568 -19.65 -2.45 26.79
C GLY A 568 -19.39 -3.28 25.54
N ALA A 569 -18.84 -4.42 25.76
CA ALA A 569 -18.98 -5.71 25.08
C ALA A 569 -18.07 -6.78 25.69
N ALA A 570 -17.77 -6.66 26.99
CA ALA A 570 -16.93 -7.65 27.68
C ALA A 570 -17.64 -8.99 27.94
N ASP A 571 -18.95 -9.10 27.65
CA ASP A 571 -19.75 -10.27 28.04
C ASP A 571 -20.41 -10.99 26.85
N MET A 572 -19.71 -11.07 25.70
CA MET A 572 -20.05 -12.01 24.64
C MET A 572 -19.25 -13.31 24.80
N GLY A 573 -19.16 -13.77 26.06
CA GLY A 573 -18.55 -15.02 26.44
C GLY A 573 -19.46 -16.23 26.15
N SER A 574 -18.88 -17.22 25.58
CA SER A 574 -19.03 -18.65 25.83
C SER A 574 -20.20 -19.45 25.27
N GLU A 575 -21.29 -18.90 24.74
CA GLU A 575 -22.38 -19.75 24.21
C GLU A 575 -22.95 -19.21 22.88
N GLN A 576 -22.17 -19.36 21.81
CA GLN A 576 -22.77 -19.32 20.47
C GLN A 576 -22.40 -20.57 19.68
N PRO A 577 -23.36 -21.16 18.94
CA PRO A 577 -23.06 -22.28 18.06
C PRO A 577 -21.99 -21.83 17.05
N ARG A 578 -20.85 -22.51 17.04
CA ARG A 578 -19.82 -22.33 16.01
C ARG A 578 -20.48 -22.58 14.67
N ASN A 579 -20.58 -21.55 13.84
CA ASN A 579 -20.80 -21.77 12.43
C ASN A 579 -19.75 -22.80 11.97
N PRO A 580 -20.11 -23.86 11.24
CA PRO A 580 -19.12 -24.85 10.83
C PRO A 580 -18.00 -24.13 10.10
N ASP A 581 -16.76 -24.36 10.55
CA ASP A 581 -15.58 -23.73 10.01
C ASP A 581 -15.50 -24.02 8.50
N PRO A 582 -15.71 -23.04 7.60
CA PRO A 582 -15.66 -23.28 6.16
C PRO A 582 -14.28 -23.69 5.65
N ARG A 583 -13.31 -23.86 6.56
CA ARG A 583 -11.90 -24.21 6.32
C ARG A 583 -11.59 -25.69 6.58
N GLN A 584 -12.57 -26.49 7.07
CA GLN A 584 -12.42 -27.96 7.25
C GLN A 584 -12.84 -28.74 6.01
#